data_a01a0f633ff8501faf14cf5aed3a19eb
#
_entry.id   a01a0f633ff8501faf14cf5aed3a19eb
#
_cell.length_a   1.000
_cell.length_b   1.000
_cell.length_c   1.000
_cell.angle_alpha   90.00
_cell.angle_beta   90.00
_cell.angle_gamma   90.00
#
_symmetry.space_group_name_H-M   'P 1'
#
loop_
_entity.id
_entity.type
_entity.pdbx_description
1 polymer ?
#
loop_
_entity_poly.entity_id
_entity_poly.type
_entity_poly.pdbx_seq_one_letter_code
_entity_poly.pdbx_strand_id
1 'polypeptide(L)'
;MKISTLVDTNVLIDVWGPAGRQTKWSASVIAACRRDGALIINTIVWSELAPLATEAALRKAVETLKMDRELLPWEAAFLAGIAHSQYRRAGGLRERTLPDFFIGAHAVVAGHRLLTRDAVRYRSYFPDLDIISPETHP
;
A
#
# COMPACT_ATOMS: atom_id res chain seq x y z
N MET A 1 4.05 -21.05 -6.33
CA MET A 1 3.85 -20.38 -5.04
C MET A 1 3.10 -19.09 -5.23
N LYS A 2 2.07 -18.87 -4.41
CA LYS A 2 1.30 -17.63 -4.49
C LYS A 2 1.95 -16.55 -3.65
N ILE A 3 2.00 -15.34 -4.19
CA ILE A 3 2.58 -14.18 -3.52
C ILE A 3 1.48 -13.14 -3.32
N SER A 4 1.22 -12.80 -2.05
CA SER A 4 0.26 -11.75 -1.72
C SER A 4 0.86 -10.36 -1.88
N THR A 5 0.03 -9.39 -2.21
CA THR A 5 0.46 -8.01 -2.44
C THR A 5 -0.46 -7.04 -1.72
N LEU A 6 0.11 -6.23 -0.84
CA LEU A 6 -0.59 -5.10 -0.22
C LEU A 6 -0.51 -3.91 -1.17
N VAL A 7 -1.65 -3.30 -1.47
CA VAL A 7 -1.73 -2.22 -2.46
C VAL A 7 -1.80 -0.88 -1.75
N ASP A 8 -0.86 0.01 -2.06
CA ASP A 8 -0.82 1.35 -1.49
C ASP A 8 -1.95 2.22 -2.05
N THR A 9 -2.37 3.18 -1.27
CA THR A 9 -3.46 4.10 -1.59
C THR A 9 -3.29 4.76 -2.94
N ASN A 10 -2.07 5.24 -3.27
CA ASN A 10 -1.84 5.97 -4.51
C ASN A 10 -2.17 5.14 -5.76
N VAL A 11 -1.94 3.83 -5.72
CA VAL A 11 -2.24 2.94 -6.84
C VAL A 11 -3.75 2.77 -7.02
N LEU A 12 -4.48 2.64 -5.90
CA LEU A 12 -5.94 2.51 -5.95
C LEU A 12 -6.60 3.80 -6.41
N ILE A 13 -6.10 4.95 -6.00
CA ILE A 13 -6.58 6.23 -6.50
C ILE A 13 -6.41 6.33 -8.02
N ASP A 14 -5.31 5.83 -8.55
CA ASP A 14 -5.06 5.85 -10.00
C ASP A 14 -6.12 5.07 -10.77
N VAL A 15 -6.56 3.93 -10.27
CA VAL A 15 -7.51 3.07 -10.99
C VAL A 15 -8.97 3.39 -10.68
N TRP A 16 -9.28 3.94 -9.51
CA TRP A 16 -10.64 4.27 -9.10
C TRP A 16 -10.99 5.73 -9.27
N GLY A 17 -9.99 6.61 -9.39
CA GLY A 17 -10.19 8.03 -9.61
C GLY A 17 -10.24 8.37 -11.10
N PRO A 18 -10.26 9.68 -11.44
CA PRO A 18 -10.23 10.13 -12.82
C PRO A 18 -8.99 9.61 -13.54
N ALA A 19 -9.15 9.25 -14.82
CA ALA A 19 -8.04 8.77 -15.63
C ALA A 19 -6.93 9.82 -15.70
N GLY A 20 -5.70 9.38 -15.52
CA GLY A 20 -4.53 10.23 -15.50
C GLY A 20 -3.29 9.50 -16.02
N ARG A 21 -2.14 10.13 -15.84
CA ARG A 21 -0.87 9.62 -16.36
C ARG A 21 -0.54 8.21 -15.87
N GLN A 22 -0.86 7.89 -14.63
CA GLN A 22 -0.48 6.63 -14.01
C GLN A 22 -1.56 5.56 -14.08
N THR A 23 -2.73 5.86 -14.58
CA THR A 23 -3.88 4.92 -14.57
C THR A 23 -3.54 3.61 -15.27
N LYS A 24 -2.94 3.69 -16.46
CA LYS A 24 -2.63 2.52 -17.26
C LYS A 24 -1.61 1.61 -16.58
N TRP A 25 -0.55 2.19 -16.03
CA TRP A 25 0.45 1.43 -15.31
C TRP A 25 -0.16 0.74 -14.09
N SER A 26 -0.87 1.50 -13.26
CA SER A 26 -1.47 0.97 -12.03
C SER A 26 -2.46 -0.15 -12.32
N ALA A 27 -3.32 0.01 -13.33
CA ALA A 27 -4.26 -1.05 -13.71
C ALA A 27 -3.54 -2.31 -14.20
N SER A 28 -2.52 -2.15 -15.02
CA SER A 28 -1.74 -3.26 -15.56
C SER A 28 -1.02 -4.05 -14.45
N VAL A 29 -0.40 -3.35 -13.52
CA VAL A 29 0.36 -3.96 -12.44
C VAL A 29 -0.57 -4.63 -11.42
N ILE A 30 -1.72 -4.03 -11.12
CA ILE A 30 -2.73 -4.67 -10.27
C ILE A 30 -3.15 -6.02 -10.87
N ALA A 31 -3.42 -6.06 -12.18
CA ALA A 31 -3.78 -7.30 -12.85
C ALA A 31 -2.67 -8.35 -12.76
N ALA A 32 -1.42 -7.93 -12.92
CA ALA A 32 -0.27 -8.83 -12.79
C ALA A 32 -0.14 -9.38 -11.37
N CYS A 33 -0.24 -8.51 -10.37
CA CYS A 33 -0.17 -8.94 -8.97
C CYS A 33 -1.32 -9.87 -8.59
N ARG A 34 -2.50 -9.64 -9.17
CA ARG A 34 -3.66 -10.51 -8.95
C ARG A 34 -3.41 -11.92 -9.48
N ARG A 35 -2.70 -12.05 -10.58
CA ARG A 35 -2.31 -13.37 -11.11
C ARG A 35 -1.30 -14.07 -10.21
N ASP A 36 -0.45 -13.31 -9.53
CA ASP A 36 0.56 -13.87 -8.63
C ASP A 36 -0.01 -14.36 -7.30
N GLY A 37 -1.13 -13.79 -6.85
CA GLY A 37 -1.74 -14.15 -5.59
C GLY A 37 -2.79 -13.15 -5.11
N ALA A 38 -3.06 -13.15 -3.82
CA ALA A 38 -4.07 -12.28 -3.22
C ALA A 38 -3.65 -10.81 -3.27
N LEU A 39 -4.61 -9.95 -3.59
CA LEU A 39 -4.46 -8.50 -3.40
C LEU A 39 -5.04 -8.14 -2.04
N ILE A 40 -4.30 -7.37 -1.26
CA ILE A 40 -4.67 -7.01 0.10
C ILE A 40 -4.91 -5.50 0.19
N ILE A 41 -5.98 -5.11 0.88
CA ILE A 41 -6.20 -3.74 1.32
C ILE A 41 -6.32 -3.76 2.84
N ASN A 42 -5.60 -2.85 3.51
CA ASN A 42 -5.63 -2.80 4.97
C ASN A 42 -6.48 -1.62 5.48
N THR A 43 -6.63 -1.57 6.79
CA THR A 43 -7.43 -0.54 7.46
C THR A 43 -6.90 0.88 7.23
N ILE A 44 -5.60 1.04 7.06
CA ILE A 44 -4.99 2.36 6.86
C ILE A 44 -5.32 2.88 5.45
N VAL A 45 -5.11 2.05 4.45
CA VAL A 45 -5.46 2.40 3.06
C VAL A 45 -6.97 2.69 2.95
N TRP A 46 -7.79 1.87 3.60
CA TRP A 46 -9.24 2.08 3.67
C TRP A 46 -9.56 3.47 4.23
N SER A 47 -8.90 3.88 5.33
CA SER A 47 -9.13 5.18 5.95
C SER A 47 -8.72 6.34 5.03
N GLU A 48 -7.65 6.16 4.25
CA GLU A 48 -7.20 7.19 3.31
C GLU A 48 -8.13 7.35 2.11
N LEU A 49 -8.81 6.28 1.73
CA LEU A 49 -9.77 6.30 0.61
C LEU A 49 -11.16 6.80 1.03
N ALA A 50 -11.46 6.76 2.33
CA ALA A 50 -12.79 7.10 2.85
C ALA A 50 -13.30 8.50 2.44
N PRO A 51 -12.46 9.56 2.42
CA PRO A 51 -12.91 10.89 2.00
C PRO A 51 -13.28 10.99 0.53
N LEU A 52 -12.89 10.01 -0.29
CA LEU A 52 -13.03 10.07 -1.74
C LEU A 52 -14.28 9.37 -2.27
N ALA A 53 -14.98 8.60 -1.42
CA ALA A 53 -16.12 7.80 -1.86
C ALA A 53 -17.04 7.48 -0.68
N THR A 54 -18.24 6.97 -0.98
CA THR A 54 -19.07 6.39 0.08
C THR A 54 -18.52 5.02 0.48
N GLU A 55 -18.85 4.57 1.70
CA GLU A 55 -18.42 3.25 2.14
C GLU A 55 -18.97 2.15 1.23
N ALA A 56 -20.22 2.28 0.79
CA ALA A 56 -20.83 1.30 -0.12
C ALA A 56 -20.09 1.22 -1.45
N ALA A 57 -19.72 2.37 -2.03
CA ALA A 57 -18.96 2.41 -3.28
C ALA A 57 -17.57 1.80 -3.11
N LEU A 58 -16.92 2.08 -1.98
CA LEU A 58 -15.59 1.54 -1.69
C LEU A 58 -15.63 0.02 -1.51
N ARG A 59 -16.63 -0.50 -0.80
CA ARG A 59 -16.83 -1.94 -0.66
C ARG A 59 -17.02 -2.61 -2.01
N LYS A 60 -17.85 -2.03 -2.88
CA LYS A 60 -18.09 -2.56 -4.21
C LYS A 60 -16.83 -2.58 -5.06
N ALA A 61 -16.03 -1.52 -5.00
CA ALA A 61 -14.77 -1.44 -5.72
C ALA A 61 -13.78 -2.52 -5.28
N VAL A 62 -13.69 -2.77 -3.97
CA VAL A 62 -12.85 -3.82 -3.41
C VAL A 62 -13.32 -5.20 -3.88
N GLU A 63 -14.63 -5.45 -3.90
CA GLU A 63 -15.18 -6.71 -4.40
C GLU A 63 -14.89 -6.91 -5.89
N THR A 64 -15.01 -5.85 -6.69
CA THR A 64 -14.76 -5.91 -8.14
C THR A 64 -13.32 -6.31 -8.44
N LEU A 65 -12.36 -5.79 -7.67
CA LEU A 65 -10.95 -6.18 -7.81
C LEU A 65 -10.63 -7.47 -7.06
N LYS A 66 -11.60 -8.05 -6.36
CA LYS A 66 -11.43 -9.28 -5.57
C LYS A 66 -10.30 -9.15 -4.56
N MET A 67 -10.23 -8.01 -3.90
CA MET A 67 -9.25 -7.77 -2.85
C MET A 67 -9.72 -8.32 -1.52
N ASP A 68 -8.77 -8.82 -0.73
CA ASP A 68 -9.02 -9.23 0.65
C ASP A 68 -8.76 -8.06 1.59
N ARG A 69 -9.69 -7.80 2.49
CA ARG A 69 -9.50 -6.80 3.55
C ARG A 69 -8.78 -7.43 4.73
N GLU A 70 -7.73 -6.80 5.20
CA GLU A 70 -6.90 -7.32 6.28
C GLU A 70 -6.70 -6.25 7.36
N LEU A 71 -6.94 -6.62 8.60
CA LEU A 71 -6.70 -5.71 9.74
C LEU A 71 -5.21 -5.49 9.91
N LEU A 72 -4.83 -4.30 10.38
CA LEU A 72 -3.44 -4.02 10.71
C LEU A 72 -3.02 -4.88 11.91
N PRO A 73 -1.98 -5.73 11.77
CA PRO A 73 -1.50 -6.52 12.91
C PRO A 73 -0.92 -5.65 14.02
N TRP A 74 -1.08 -6.07 15.26
CA TRP A 74 -0.50 -5.36 16.40
C TRP A 74 1.02 -5.21 16.27
N GLU A 75 1.70 -6.24 15.79
CA GLU A 75 3.16 -6.22 15.57
C GLU A 75 3.54 -5.16 14.53
N ALA A 76 2.73 -5.00 13.48
CA ALA A 76 2.96 -3.98 12.47
C ALA A 76 2.77 -2.57 13.04
N ALA A 77 1.77 -2.39 13.90
CA ALA A 77 1.54 -1.10 14.55
C ALA A 77 2.75 -0.70 15.41
N PHE A 78 3.29 -1.65 16.17
CA PHE A 78 4.46 -1.39 17.00
C PHE A 78 5.69 -1.07 16.16
N LEU A 79 5.97 -1.88 15.14
CA LEU A 79 7.08 -1.65 14.21
C LEU A 79 6.98 -0.27 13.55
N ALA A 80 5.78 0.09 13.09
CA ALA A 80 5.54 1.37 12.46
C ALA A 80 5.84 2.54 13.41
N GLY A 81 5.41 2.43 14.66
CA GLY A 81 5.66 3.45 15.67
C GLY A 81 7.15 3.66 15.93
N ILE A 82 7.90 2.58 16.03
CA ILE A 82 9.36 2.65 16.22
C ILE A 82 10.04 3.28 15.00
N ALA A 83 9.71 2.83 13.80
CA ALA A 83 10.31 3.35 12.57
C ALA A 83 10.00 4.83 12.36
N HIS A 84 8.76 5.24 12.60
CA HIS A 84 8.36 6.63 12.50
C HIS A 84 9.09 7.52 13.51
N SER A 85 9.25 7.04 14.74
CA SER A 85 10.00 7.74 15.77
C SER A 85 11.46 7.93 15.37
N GLN A 86 12.09 6.90 14.79
CA GLN A 86 13.46 6.98 14.28
C GLN A 86 13.58 8.00 13.16
N TYR A 87 12.61 8.00 12.23
CA TYR A 87 12.57 8.95 11.14
C TYR A 87 12.51 10.40 11.66
N ARG A 88 11.67 10.67 12.63
CA ARG A 88 11.53 12.00 13.23
C ARG A 88 12.79 12.43 13.97
N ARG A 89 13.41 11.53 14.71
CA ARG A 89 14.65 11.82 15.44
C ARG A 89 15.84 12.07 14.51
N ALA A 90 15.83 11.47 13.34
CA ALA A 90 16.85 11.70 12.33
C ALA A 90 16.63 13.00 11.54
N GLY A 91 15.70 13.87 11.97
CA GLY A 91 15.40 15.12 11.30
C GLY A 91 14.47 14.98 10.12
N GLY A 92 13.69 13.90 10.09
CA GLY A 92 12.75 13.63 9.00
C GLY A 92 11.71 14.73 8.85
N LEU A 93 11.46 15.10 7.60
CA LEU A 93 10.45 16.09 7.25
C LEU A 93 9.06 15.45 7.24
N ARG A 94 8.01 16.26 7.07
CA ARG A 94 6.62 15.79 7.10
C ARG A 94 6.19 15.02 5.86
N GLU A 95 7.08 14.80 4.91
CA GLU A 95 6.81 14.08 3.67
C GLU A 95 6.45 12.61 3.89
N ARG A 96 6.96 12.03 4.98
CA ARG A 96 6.66 10.65 5.36
C ARG A 96 5.83 10.68 6.62
N THR A 97 4.59 10.25 6.49
CA THR A 97 3.61 10.31 7.58
C THR A 97 3.48 8.96 8.26
N LEU A 98 2.90 8.96 9.47
CA LEU A 98 2.64 7.72 10.19
C LEU A 98 1.86 6.69 9.37
N PRO A 99 0.84 7.05 8.57
CA PRO A 99 0.18 6.09 7.68
C PRO A 99 1.14 5.33 6.75
N ASP A 100 2.14 6.00 6.19
CA ASP A 100 3.13 5.33 5.34
C ASP A 100 3.89 4.25 6.12
N PHE A 101 4.24 4.54 7.38
CA PHE A 101 4.93 3.58 8.23
C PHE A 101 4.04 2.40 8.59
N PHE A 102 2.75 2.61 8.83
CA PHE A 102 1.80 1.51 9.05
C PHE A 102 1.70 0.60 7.83
N ILE A 103 1.62 1.16 6.64
CA ILE A 103 1.49 0.38 5.41
C ILE A 103 2.75 -0.47 5.19
N GLY A 104 3.94 0.14 5.29
CA GLY A 104 5.20 -0.58 5.12
C GLY A 104 5.40 -1.67 6.15
N ALA A 105 5.14 -1.38 7.42
CA ALA A 105 5.27 -2.34 8.51
C ALA A 105 4.30 -3.51 8.36
N HIS A 106 3.06 -3.25 7.92
CA HIS A 106 2.09 -4.32 7.69
C HIS A 106 2.60 -5.28 6.62
N ALA A 107 3.10 -4.76 5.51
CA ALA A 107 3.63 -5.61 4.45
C ALA A 107 4.79 -6.48 4.95
N VAL A 108 5.71 -5.90 5.72
CA VAL A 108 6.83 -6.66 6.30
C VAL A 108 6.35 -7.76 7.23
N VAL A 109 5.52 -7.42 8.20
CA VAL A 109 5.08 -8.36 9.24
C VAL A 109 4.24 -9.51 8.67
N ALA A 110 3.38 -9.21 7.71
CA ALA A 110 2.49 -10.20 7.10
C ALA A 110 3.11 -10.95 5.93
N GLY A 111 4.30 -10.57 5.49
CA GLY A 111 4.98 -11.22 4.37
C GLY A 111 4.37 -10.89 3.02
N HIS A 112 3.75 -9.71 2.88
CA HIS A 112 3.23 -9.23 1.61
C HIS A 112 4.28 -8.43 0.83
N ARG A 113 4.22 -8.49 -0.51
CA ARG A 113 4.87 -7.46 -1.32
C ARG A 113 4.10 -6.15 -1.14
N LEU A 114 4.74 -5.04 -1.42
CA LEU A 114 4.06 -3.74 -1.43
C LEU A 114 4.02 -3.20 -2.87
N LEU A 115 2.83 -2.92 -3.37
CA LEU A 115 2.64 -2.25 -4.66
C LEU A 115 2.41 -0.77 -4.39
N THR A 116 3.33 0.06 -4.87
CA THR A 116 3.27 1.52 -4.67
C THR A 116 3.90 2.25 -5.85
N ARG A 117 3.45 3.49 -6.11
CA ARG A 117 4.15 4.37 -7.05
C ARG A 117 5.35 5.08 -6.42
N ASP A 118 5.48 5.01 -5.11
CA ASP A 118 6.46 5.81 -4.39
C ASP A 118 7.34 4.93 -3.48
N ALA A 119 8.22 4.17 -4.11
CA ALA A 119 9.10 3.25 -3.41
C ALA A 119 10.05 3.94 -2.42
N VAL A 120 10.42 5.18 -2.72
CA VAL A 120 11.36 5.94 -1.87
C VAL A 120 10.83 6.13 -0.45
N ARG A 121 9.51 6.25 -0.28
CA ARG A 121 8.91 6.40 1.05
C ARG A 121 9.16 5.21 1.96
N TYR A 122 9.43 4.03 1.39
CA TYR A 122 9.46 2.78 2.16
C TYR A 122 10.86 2.19 2.32
N ARG A 123 11.75 2.40 1.35
CA ARG A 123 13.05 1.70 1.31
C ARG A 123 13.95 1.97 2.51
N SER A 124 14.00 3.20 2.99
CA SER A 124 14.93 3.58 4.05
C SER A 124 14.67 2.86 5.36
N TYR A 125 13.38 2.65 5.69
CA TYR A 125 12.98 2.07 6.96
C TYR A 125 12.50 0.63 6.86
N PHE A 126 12.32 0.14 5.65
CA PHE A 126 11.92 -1.24 5.38
C PHE A 126 12.78 -1.80 4.26
N PRO A 127 14.11 -1.92 4.48
CA PRO A 127 15.04 -2.27 3.39
C PRO A 127 14.82 -3.68 2.82
N ASP A 128 14.23 -4.59 3.60
CA ASP A 128 13.97 -5.95 3.16
C ASP A 128 12.60 -6.13 2.50
N LEU A 129 11.82 -5.06 2.43
CA LEU A 129 10.49 -5.11 1.83
C LEU A 129 10.58 -5.29 0.32
N ASP A 130 9.86 -6.28 -0.19
CA ASP A 130 9.75 -6.50 -1.64
C ASP A 130 8.74 -5.49 -2.20
N ILE A 131 9.22 -4.55 -2.98
CA ILE A 131 8.43 -3.44 -3.51
C ILE A 131 8.25 -3.58 -5.02
N ILE A 132 7.01 -3.44 -5.48
CA ILE A 132 6.67 -3.31 -6.89
C ILE A 132 6.32 -1.85 -7.15
N SER A 133 7.07 -1.22 -8.04
CA SER A 133 6.93 0.19 -8.38
C SER A 133 7.24 0.41 -9.85
N PRO A 134 7.00 1.62 -10.41
CA PRO A 134 7.39 1.91 -11.79
C PRO A 134 8.88 1.73 -12.06
N GLU A 135 9.72 1.83 -11.03
CA GLU A 135 11.16 1.63 -11.16
C GLU A 135 11.53 0.15 -11.35
N THR A 136 10.81 -0.75 -10.67
CA THR A 136 11.07 -2.19 -10.74
C THR A 136 10.27 -2.87 -11.85
N HIS A 137 9.12 -2.31 -12.20
CA HIS A 137 8.18 -2.85 -13.19
C HIS A 137 7.70 -1.73 -14.10
N PRO A 138 8.56 -1.22 -14.98
CA PRO A 138 8.21 -0.09 -15.83
C PRO A 138 7.07 -0.35 -16.81
#